data_70b664ee97dfae92607cf29f5619d993
#
_entry.id   70b664ee97dfae92607cf29f5619d993
#
_cell.length_a   1.000
_cell.length_b   1.000
_cell.length_c   1.000
_cell.angle_alpha   90.00
_cell.angle_beta   90.00
_cell.angle_gamma   90.00
#
_symmetry.space_group_name_H-M   'P 1'
#
loop_
_entity.id
_entity.type
_entity.pdbx_description
1 polymer ?
#
loop_
_entity_poly.entity_id
_entity_poly.type
_entity_poly.pdbx_seq_one_letter_code
_entity_poly.pdbx_strand_id
1 'polypeptide(L)'
;PKRLIDTGYGVIEHLRTAYEQMEQVPHDRPQILIAPSWQKDNILESCIDPLLRQLLADDRYKVIVRPHPEWIKRFPQKQEAFQQRHQAELEAGKFEFQTDFSSGDTVYQSDLVITDWSSIAMEFSFTTCKPSLFINTPMKVMNPNYQELNLEPLDLSLRDQLGRSVALDAVGSTAGQAVADLLADAAGYQERIGKLVYELMPNFGHSGEIGGKYLLHSLQEKIQNRKD
;
A
#
# COMPACT_ATOMS: atom_id res chain seq x y z
N PRO A 1 5.42 -18.96 28.91
CA PRO A 1 4.39 -18.27 28.14
C PRO A 1 4.98 -16.98 27.56
N LYS A 2 4.66 -16.63 26.30
CA LYS A 2 5.01 -15.33 25.73
C LYS A 2 4.08 -14.27 26.33
N ARG A 3 4.63 -13.08 26.64
CA ARG A 3 3.85 -11.91 27.05
C ARG A 3 3.65 -11.02 25.83
N LEU A 4 2.40 -10.69 25.52
CA LEU A 4 2.04 -9.76 24.46
C LEU A 4 1.81 -8.38 25.09
N ILE A 5 2.31 -7.33 24.44
CA ILE A 5 2.21 -5.95 24.91
C ILE A 5 1.74 -5.09 23.72
N ASP A 6 0.70 -4.33 23.94
CA ASP A 6 0.18 -3.37 22.96
C ASP A 6 1.04 -2.10 23.01
N THR A 7 2.00 -2.02 22.11
CA THR A 7 2.90 -0.85 22.01
C THR A 7 2.47 0.15 20.95
N GLY A 8 1.67 -0.25 19.98
CA GLY A 8 1.35 0.52 18.77
C GLY A 8 2.20 0.09 17.57
N TYR A 9 2.18 0.89 16.50
CA TYR A 9 2.91 0.59 15.27
C TYR A 9 3.74 1.81 14.79
N GLY A 10 4.94 1.92 15.31
CA GLY A 10 5.84 3.06 15.11
C GLY A 10 6.22 3.37 13.66
N VAL A 11 6.11 2.40 12.73
CA VAL A 11 6.35 2.64 11.31
C VAL A 11 5.33 3.63 10.75
N ILE A 12 4.03 3.41 10.99
CA ILE A 12 2.97 4.32 10.51
C ILE A 12 3.05 5.68 11.21
N GLU A 13 3.38 5.72 12.50
CA GLU A 13 3.60 6.98 13.23
C GLU A 13 4.70 7.82 12.57
N HIS A 14 5.83 7.18 12.26
CA HIS A 14 6.95 7.84 11.59
C HIS A 14 6.58 8.33 10.18
N LEU A 15 5.95 7.46 9.39
CA LEU A 15 5.52 7.80 8.02
C LEU A 15 4.51 8.96 8.03
N ARG A 16 3.57 8.97 8.97
CA ARG A 16 2.58 10.05 9.10
C ARG A 16 3.23 11.37 9.48
N THR A 17 4.15 11.36 10.45
CA THR A 17 4.91 12.55 10.80
C THR A 17 5.70 13.10 9.61
N ALA A 18 6.35 12.21 8.85
CA ALA A 18 7.07 12.60 7.64
C ALA A 18 6.14 13.17 6.56
N TYR A 19 4.97 12.56 6.37
CA TYR A 19 3.95 13.01 5.42
C TYR A 19 3.39 14.40 5.77
N GLU A 20 3.14 14.66 7.05
CA GLU A 20 2.64 15.96 7.54
C GLU A 20 3.67 17.09 7.34
N GLN A 21 4.96 16.75 7.31
CA GLN A 21 6.07 17.68 7.06
C GLN A 21 6.45 17.78 5.58
N MET A 22 5.92 16.88 4.75
CA MET A 22 6.22 16.84 3.32
C MET A 22 5.58 18.03 2.60
N GLU A 23 6.33 18.68 1.73
CA GLU A 23 5.78 19.66 0.81
C GLU A 23 4.79 18.99 -0.13
N GLN A 24 3.52 19.39 -0.05
CA GLN A 24 2.47 18.88 -0.92
C GLN A 24 2.60 19.55 -2.28
N VAL A 25 2.95 18.76 -3.31
CA VAL A 25 3.05 19.25 -4.69
C VAL A 25 1.67 19.19 -5.33
N PRO A 26 1.08 20.34 -5.73
CA PRO A 26 -0.18 20.32 -6.46
C PRO A 26 -0.03 19.58 -7.79
N HIS A 27 -0.99 18.73 -8.09
CA HIS A 27 -1.06 18.03 -9.38
C HIS A 27 -2.19 18.64 -10.23
N ASP A 28 -1.93 18.85 -11.52
CA ASP A 28 -2.97 19.31 -12.47
C ASP A 28 -4.09 18.26 -12.64
N ARG A 29 -3.76 17.01 -12.39
CA ARG A 29 -4.65 15.84 -12.49
C ARG A 29 -4.37 14.90 -11.32
N PRO A 30 -5.40 14.17 -10.80
CA PRO A 30 -5.17 13.18 -9.75
C PRO A 30 -4.08 12.18 -10.14
N GLN A 31 -3.14 11.94 -9.23
CA GLN A 31 -2.04 11.01 -9.41
C GLN A 31 -2.43 9.63 -8.91
N ILE A 32 -2.41 8.66 -9.81
CA ILE A 32 -2.73 7.25 -9.54
C ILE A 32 -1.44 6.44 -9.56
N LEU A 33 -1.12 5.81 -8.44
CA LEU A 33 0.04 4.93 -8.33
C LEU A 33 -0.39 3.46 -8.44
N ILE A 34 0.12 2.75 -9.42
CA ILE A 34 -0.01 1.30 -9.52
C ILE A 34 1.23 0.69 -8.87
N ALA A 35 1.06 0.10 -7.68
CA ALA A 35 2.13 -0.46 -6.86
C ALA A 35 1.87 -1.95 -6.54
N PRO A 36 2.13 -2.85 -7.50
CA PRO A 36 1.85 -4.27 -7.36
C PRO A 36 2.80 -4.97 -6.38
N SER A 37 2.37 -6.10 -5.83
CA SER A 37 3.24 -7.01 -5.10
C SER A 37 4.27 -7.69 -6.03
N TRP A 38 5.22 -8.41 -5.44
CA TRP A 38 6.26 -9.13 -6.21
C TRP A 38 5.94 -10.62 -6.45
N GLN A 39 4.76 -11.08 -6.08
CA GLN A 39 4.34 -12.47 -6.31
C GLN A 39 4.21 -12.79 -7.81
N LYS A 40 4.11 -14.09 -8.12
CA LYS A 40 4.09 -14.58 -9.51
C LYS A 40 2.91 -14.02 -10.32
N ASP A 41 1.71 -13.99 -9.73
CA ASP A 41 0.47 -13.62 -10.43
C ASP A 41 -0.01 -12.21 -10.01
N ASN A 42 0.94 -11.25 -9.88
CA ASN A 42 0.64 -9.88 -9.52
C ASN A 42 -0.03 -9.10 -10.69
N ILE A 43 -0.39 -7.84 -10.46
CA ILE A 43 -1.02 -6.95 -11.45
C ILE A 43 -0.23 -6.88 -12.76
N LEU A 44 1.12 -6.76 -12.71
CA LEU A 44 1.95 -6.64 -13.92
C LEU A 44 1.87 -7.88 -14.82
N GLU A 45 1.68 -9.04 -14.21
CA GLU A 45 1.61 -10.31 -14.92
C GLU A 45 0.19 -10.66 -15.38
N SER A 46 -0.82 -10.22 -14.62
CA SER A 46 -2.19 -10.69 -14.77
C SER A 46 -3.11 -9.73 -15.51
N CYS A 47 -2.98 -8.41 -15.29
CA CYS A 47 -4.01 -7.48 -15.78
C CYS A 47 -3.53 -6.04 -16.03
N ILE A 48 -2.24 -5.80 -16.14
CA ILE A 48 -1.73 -4.41 -16.31
C ILE A 48 -2.26 -3.76 -17.59
N ASP A 49 -2.33 -4.49 -18.71
CA ASP A 49 -2.76 -3.93 -20.00
C ASP A 49 -4.23 -3.48 -19.98
N PRO A 50 -5.21 -4.30 -19.53
CA PRO A 50 -6.58 -3.83 -19.37
C PRO A 50 -6.71 -2.71 -18.32
N LEU A 51 -5.93 -2.71 -17.25
CA LEU A 51 -5.91 -1.64 -16.26
C LEU A 51 -5.44 -0.32 -16.85
N LEU A 52 -4.29 -0.30 -17.53
CA LEU A 52 -3.78 0.89 -18.19
C LEU A 52 -4.76 1.43 -19.24
N ARG A 53 -5.39 0.57 -20.06
CA ARG A 53 -6.41 1.03 -21.01
C ARG A 53 -7.56 1.78 -20.33
N GLN A 54 -8.00 1.35 -19.16
CA GLN A 54 -9.05 2.04 -18.40
C GLN A 54 -8.59 3.40 -17.88
N LEU A 55 -7.37 3.49 -17.38
CA LEU A 55 -6.85 4.70 -16.73
C LEU A 55 -6.36 5.77 -17.73
N LEU A 56 -5.92 5.34 -18.90
CA LEU A 56 -5.36 6.22 -19.94
C LEU A 56 -6.39 6.63 -20.99
N ALA A 57 -7.65 6.20 -20.88
CA ALA A 57 -8.66 6.38 -21.93
C ALA A 57 -8.96 7.85 -22.26
N ASP A 58 -8.88 8.76 -21.29
CA ASP A 58 -9.33 10.16 -21.43
C ASP A 58 -8.39 11.18 -20.75
N ASP A 59 -7.15 10.79 -20.51
CA ASP A 59 -6.10 11.65 -19.94
C ASP A 59 -6.48 12.36 -18.61
N ARG A 60 -7.44 11.82 -17.85
CA ARG A 60 -7.91 12.39 -16.57
C ARG A 60 -6.91 12.23 -15.44
N TYR A 61 -5.99 11.27 -15.54
CA TYR A 61 -5.11 10.90 -14.45
C TYR A 61 -3.64 11.03 -14.86
N LYS A 62 -2.79 11.36 -13.90
CA LYS A 62 -1.35 11.10 -13.98
C LYS A 62 -1.13 9.69 -13.45
N VAL A 63 -0.71 8.76 -14.30
CA VAL A 63 -0.53 7.35 -13.94
C VAL A 63 0.94 7.03 -13.77
N ILE A 64 1.29 6.41 -12.65
CA ILE A 64 2.65 5.94 -12.36
C ILE A 64 2.58 4.45 -12.06
N VAL A 65 3.36 3.65 -12.76
CA VAL A 65 3.57 2.23 -12.48
C VAL A 65 4.90 2.09 -11.75
N ARG A 66 4.84 1.66 -10.49
CA ARG A 66 6.01 1.46 -9.62
C ARG A 66 6.06 0.01 -9.16
N PRO A 67 6.76 -0.86 -9.88
CA PRO A 67 6.93 -2.26 -9.50
C PRO A 67 7.58 -2.40 -8.12
N HIS A 68 7.34 -3.51 -7.47
CA HIS A 68 8.06 -3.81 -6.22
C HIS A 68 9.56 -4.01 -6.52
N PRO A 69 10.50 -3.50 -5.68
CA PRO A 69 11.95 -3.67 -5.90
C PRO A 69 12.39 -5.13 -6.09
N GLU A 70 11.79 -6.06 -5.35
CA GLU A 70 12.08 -7.49 -5.52
C GLU A 70 11.63 -8.04 -6.88
N TRP A 71 10.58 -7.49 -7.49
CA TRP A 71 10.17 -7.90 -8.84
C TRP A 71 11.21 -7.47 -9.88
N ILE A 72 11.68 -6.23 -9.82
CA ILE A 72 12.75 -5.70 -10.68
C ILE A 72 14.01 -6.57 -10.56
N LYS A 73 14.43 -6.84 -9.32
CA LYS A 73 15.64 -7.61 -9.04
C LYS A 73 15.55 -9.06 -9.53
N ARG A 74 14.38 -9.70 -9.39
CA ARG A 74 14.21 -11.13 -9.72
C ARG A 74 13.88 -11.37 -11.18
N PHE A 75 13.24 -10.41 -11.85
CA PHE A 75 12.69 -10.60 -13.18
C PHE A 75 13.08 -9.48 -14.16
N PRO A 76 14.39 -9.18 -14.35
CA PRO A 76 14.82 -8.08 -15.22
C PRO A 76 14.33 -8.24 -16.66
N GLN A 77 14.25 -9.48 -17.19
CA GLN A 77 13.75 -9.72 -18.54
C GLN A 77 12.24 -9.36 -18.68
N LYS A 78 11.45 -9.54 -17.60
CA LYS A 78 10.05 -9.14 -17.59
C LYS A 78 9.91 -7.62 -17.56
N GLN A 79 10.79 -6.94 -16.85
CA GLN A 79 10.88 -5.48 -16.87
C GLN A 79 11.15 -4.97 -18.30
N GLU A 80 12.18 -5.51 -18.97
CA GLU A 80 12.50 -5.15 -20.33
C GLU A 80 11.34 -5.42 -21.30
N ALA A 81 10.70 -6.59 -21.18
CA ALA A 81 9.54 -6.95 -22.00
C ALA A 81 8.35 -6.01 -21.77
N PHE A 82 8.12 -5.59 -20.50
CA PHE A 82 7.10 -4.60 -20.17
C PHE A 82 7.40 -3.25 -20.84
N GLN A 83 8.62 -2.74 -20.69
CA GLN A 83 9.02 -1.45 -21.27
C GLN A 83 8.98 -1.48 -22.80
N GLN A 84 9.40 -2.58 -23.44
CA GLN A 84 9.30 -2.74 -24.90
C GLN A 84 7.83 -2.75 -25.37
N ARG A 85 6.97 -3.49 -24.69
CA ARG A 85 5.53 -3.58 -25.03
C ARG A 85 4.82 -2.23 -24.93
N HIS A 86 5.21 -1.41 -23.97
CA HIS A 86 4.60 -0.10 -23.69
C HIS A 86 5.48 1.08 -24.15
N GLN A 87 6.47 0.83 -25.01
CA GLN A 87 7.44 1.85 -25.42
C GLN A 87 6.76 3.11 -25.98
N ALA A 88 5.76 2.95 -26.83
CA ALA A 88 5.06 4.08 -27.46
C ALA A 88 4.32 4.95 -26.43
N GLU A 89 3.66 4.33 -25.43
CA GLU A 89 2.97 5.05 -24.36
C GLU A 89 3.94 5.74 -23.41
N LEU A 90 5.08 5.11 -23.10
CA LEU A 90 6.14 5.67 -22.26
C LEU A 90 6.80 6.88 -22.93
N GLU A 91 7.18 6.77 -24.22
CA GLU A 91 7.77 7.85 -25.00
C GLU A 91 6.78 9.02 -25.18
N ALA A 92 5.50 8.73 -25.30
CA ALA A 92 4.43 9.74 -25.36
C ALA A 92 4.08 10.33 -23.98
N GLY A 93 4.70 9.89 -22.89
CA GLY A 93 4.42 10.36 -21.53
C GLY A 93 3.01 10.05 -21.04
N LYS A 94 2.37 8.98 -21.57
CA LYS A 94 1.03 8.59 -21.18
C LYS A 94 0.99 8.07 -19.75
N PHE A 95 2.03 7.39 -19.31
CA PHE A 95 2.28 7.02 -17.92
C PHE A 95 3.78 6.97 -17.64
N GLU A 96 4.15 6.98 -16.36
CA GLU A 96 5.52 6.84 -15.89
C GLU A 96 5.77 5.41 -15.42
N PHE A 97 6.93 4.83 -15.76
CA PHE A 97 7.39 3.57 -15.19
C PHE A 97 8.57 3.85 -14.26
N GLN A 98 8.30 3.91 -12.96
CA GLN A 98 9.26 4.33 -11.95
C GLN A 98 10.01 3.13 -11.36
N THR A 99 11.34 3.14 -11.51
CA THR A 99 12.25 2.13 -10.96
C THR A 99 13.25 2.70 -9.97
N ASP A 100 13.20 4.01 -9.72
CA ASP A 100 13.95 4.65 -8.64
C ASP A 100 13.17 4.55 -7.33
N PHE A 101 13.78 3.90 -6.34
CA PHE A 101 13.24 3.66 -5.01
C PHE A 101 13.99 4.46 -3.93
N SER A 102 14.81 5.43 -4.29
CA SER A 102 15.58 6.26 -3.37
C SER A 102 14.69 7.12 -2.46
N SER A 103 13.48 7.47 -2.93
CA SER A 103 12.45 8.17 -2.15
C SER A 103 11.12 7.43 -2.16
N GLY A 104 10.34 7.61 -1.08
CA GLY A 104 8.94 7.21 -0.97
C GLY A 104 7.93 8.28 -1.40
N ASP A 105 8.39 9.46 -1.78
CA ASP A 105 7.54 10.64 -2.00
C ASP A 105 6.42 10.39 -3.01
N THR A 106 6.72 9.73 -4.11
CA THR A 106 5.73 9.36 -5.12
C THR A 106 4.54 8.61 -4.54
N VAL A 107 4.79 7.72 -3.55
CA VAL A 107 3.73 6.95 -2.89
C VAL A 107 2.81 7.90 -2.15
N TYR A 108 3.36 8.76 -1.29
CA TYR A 108 2.56 9.59 -0.38
C TYR A 108 1.98 10.83 -1.06
N GLN A 109 2.54 11.28 -2.18
CA GLN A 109 1.99 12.35 -3.03
C GLN A 109 0.86 11.85 -3.94
N SER A 110 0.68 10.55 -4.09
CA SER A 110 -0.41 9.99 -4.89
C SER A 110 -1.78 10.25 -4.24
N ASP A 111 -2.82 10.35 -5.07
CA ASP A 111 -4.19 10.55 -4.62
C ASP A 111 -4.92 9.22 -4.41
N LEU A 112 -4.42 8.17 -5.07
CA LEU A 112 -4.92 6.81 -4.94
C LEU A 112 -3.82 5.80 -5.26
N VAL A 113 -3.76 4.71 -4.52
CA VAL A 113 -2.90 3.56 -4.81
C VAL A 113 -3.74 2.40 -5.33
N ILE A 114 -3.32 1.80 -6.44
CA ILE A 114 -3.85 0.53 -6.96
C ILE A 114 -2.84 -0.57 -6.66
N THR A 115 -3.26 -1.60 -5.96
CA THR A 115 -2.39 -2.72 -5.60
C THR A 115 -3.14 -4.05 -5.58
N ASP A 116 -2.43 -5.13 -5.37
CA ASP A 116 -3.01 -6.47 -5.17
C ASP A 116 -2.83 -6.95 -3.71
N TRP A 117 -1.77 -7.69 -3.41
CA TRP A 117 -1.46 -8.29 -2.11
C TRP A 117 -0.19 -7.69 -1.49
N SER A 118 -0.05 -6.37 -1.55
CA SER A 118 1.06 -5.64 -0.98
C SER A 118 0.64 -4.81 0.24
N SER A 119 1.48 -4.77 1.27
CA SER A 119 1.29 -3.92 2.46
C SER A 119 1.27 -2.42 2.14
N ILE A 120 1.69 -2.04 0.93
CA ILE A 120 1.72 -0.64 0.49
C ILE A 120 0.36 0.06 0.61
N ALA A 121 -0.76 -0.68 0.43
CA ALA A 121 -2.09 -0.11 0.62
C ALA A 121 -2.32 0.35 2.05
N MET A 122 -1.94 -0.47 3.04
CA MET A 122 -2.06 -0.11 4.45
C MET A 122 -1.10 1.03 4.81
N GLU A 123 0.16 0.94 4.38
CA GLU A 123 1.14 2.00 4.60
C GLU A 123 0.67 3.33 4.01
N PHE A 124 0.22 3.34 2.76
CA PHE A 124 -0.32 4.51 2.09
C PHE A 124 -1.56 5.05 2.78
N SER A 125 -2.59 4.21 2.95
CA SER A 125 -3.89 4.66 3.46
C SER A 125 -3.81 5.11 4.91
N PHE A 126 -3.08 4.42 5.78
CA PHE A 126 -2.91 4.86 7.17
C PHE A 126 -2.02 6.09 7.33
N THR A 127 -1.08 6.31 6.41
CA THR A 127 -0.24 7.51 6.41
C THR A 127 -0.99 8.73 5.90
N THR A 128 -1.70 8.61 4.77
CA THR A 128 -2.28 9.73 4.04
C THR A 128 -3.78 9.94 4.28
N CYS A 129 -4.46 8.96 4.85
CA CYS A 129 -5.92 8.83 4.92
C CYS A 129 -6.61 8.84 3.53
N LYS A 130 -5.90 8.49 2.46
CA LYS A 130 -6.42 8.37 1.10
C LYS A 130 -6.81 6.93 0.77
N PRO A 131 -7.77 6.71 -0.16
CA PRO A 131 -8.26 5.38 -0.49
C PRO A 131 -7.28 4.57 -1.36
N SER A 132 -7.42 3.25 -1.29
CA SER A 132 -6.73 2.30 -2.17
C SER A 132 -7.72 1.49 -3.00
N LEU A 133 -7.33 1.13 -4.22
CA LEU A 133 -8.04 0.15 -5.05
C LEU A 133 -7.29 -1.18 -5.03
N PHE A 134 -8.00 -2.24 -4.69
CA PHE A 134 -7.44 -3.59 -4.62
C PHE A 134 -7.86 -4.41 -5.82
N ILE A 135 -6.89 -4.98 -6.54
CA ILE A 135 -7.17 -5.95 -7.61
C ILE A 135 -7.06 -7.35 -7.02
N ASN A 136 -8.12 -8.13 -7.14
CA ASN A 136 -8.19 -9.50 -6.63
C ASN A 136 -7.47 -10.48 -7.58
N THR A 137 -6.14 -10.32 -7.70
CA THR A 137 -5.27 -11.35 -8.28
C THR A 137 -5.27 -12.61 -7.39
N PRO A 138 -4.74 -13.76 -7.83
CA PRO A 138 -4.59 -14.93 -6.95
C PRO A 138 -3.93 -14.56 -5.63
N MET A 139 -4.54 -14.99 -4.51
CA MET A 139 -4.11 -14.58 -3.17
C MET A 139 -2.66 -15.00 -2.91
N LYS A 140 -1.88 -14.07 -2.34
CA LYS A 140 -0.52 -14.33 -1.91
C LYS A 140 -0.52 -15.08 -0.57
N VAL A 141 -0.33 -16.39 -0.63
CA VAL A 141 -0.29 -17.25 0.56
C VAL A 141 1.16 -17.46 0.99
N MET A 142 1.56 -16.85 2.11
CA MET A 142 2.91 -17.01 2.69
C MET A 142 2.98 -18.17 3.69
N ASN A 143 1.91 -18.42 4.43
CA ASN A 143 1.78 -19.56 5.32
C ASN A 143 0.69 -20.50 4.78
N PRO A 144 1.02 -21.69 4.26
CA PRO A 144 0.01 -22.62 3.72
C PRO A 144 -1.00 -23.09 4.77
N ASN A 145 -0.64 -23.02 6.05
CA ASN A 145 -1.48 -23.44 7.18
C ASN A 145 -2.20 -22.25 7.86
N TYR A 146 -2.33 -21.10 7.18
CA TYR A 146 -2.93 -19.91 7.79
C TYR A 146 -4.39 -20.14 8.26
N GLN A 147 -5.12 -21.01 7.59
CA GLN A 147 -6.50 -21.35 7.93
C GLN A 147 -6.63 -22.05 9.30
N GLU A 148 -5.59 -22.77 9.74
CA GLU A 148 -5.57 -23.44 11.05
C GLU A 148 -5.52 -22.43 12.22
N LEU A 149 -5.14 -21.18 11.95
CA LEU A 149 -5.06 -20.13 12.96
C LEU A 149 -6.46 -19.60 13.35
N ASN A 150 -7.50 -19.84 12.55
CA ASN A 150 -8.85 -19.28 12.71
C ASN A 150 -8.85 -17.75 12.90
N LEU A 151 -7.93 -17.07 12.25
CA LEU A 151 -7.80 -15.61 12.25
C LEU A 151 -7.89 -15.11 10.82
N GLU A 152 -8.74 -14.12 10.58
CA GLU A 152 -8.76 -13.44 9.29
C GLU A 152 -7.53 -12.53 9.19
N PRO A 153 -6.72 -12.65 8.11
CA PRO A 153 -5.61 -11.75 7.86
C PRO A 153 -6.09 -10.30 7.71
N LEU A 154 -5.35 -9.35 8.30
CA LEU A 154 -5.66 -7.92 8.17
C LEU A 154 -5.72 -7.46 6.69
N ASP A 155 -4.90 -8.04 5.83
CA ASP A 155 -4.89 -7.76 4.39
C ASP A 155 -6.23 -8.06 3.71
N LEU A 156 -7.07 -8.91 4.30
CA LEU A 156 -8.41 -9.21 3.81
C LEU A 156 -9.45 -8.29 4.46
N SER A 157 -9.48 -8.26 5.80
CA SER A 157 -10.51 -7.55 6.57
C SER A 157 -10.49 -6.03 6.38
N LEU A 158 -9.35 -5.46 5.99
CA LEU A 158 -9.20 -4.01 5.83
C LEU A 158 -9.52 -3.49 4.42
N ARG A 159 -9.62 -4.35 3.41
CA ARG A 159 -9.79 -3.90 2.02
C ARG A 159 -11.00 -2.99 1.81
N ASP A 160 -12.15 -3.38 2.34
CA ASP A 160 -13.39 -2.61 2.19
C ASP A 160 -13.42 -1.36 3.07
N GLN A 161 -12.56 -1.29 4.10
CA GLN A 161 -12.42 -0.13 4.96
C GLN A 161 -11.44 0.91 4.38
N LEU A 162 -10.38 0.44 3.71
CA LEU A 162 -9.36 1.29 3.10
C LEU A 162 -9.69 1.69 1.66
N GLY A 163 -10.68 1.06 1.04
CA GLY A 163 -11.00 1.33 -0.35
C GLY A 163 -12.02 0.38 -0.95
N ARG A 164 -11.72 -0.14 -2.11
CA ARG A 164 -12.61 -0.99 -2.90
C ARG A 164 -11.83 -2.12 -3.56
N SER A 165 -12.46 -3.29 -3.72
CA SER A 165 -11.89 -4.41 -4.46
C SER A 165 -12.52 -4.55 -5.84
N VAL A 166 -11.71 -4.92 -6.84
CA VAL A 166 -12.13 -5.26 -8.20
C VAL A 166 -11.68 -6.67 -8.52
N ALA A 167 -12.59 -7.49 -9.02
CA ALA A 167 -12.27 -8.85 -9.48
C ALA A 167 -11.34 -8.80 -10.70
N LEU A 168 -10.43 -9.78 -10.81
CA LEU A 168 -9.42 -9.80 -11.86
C LEU A 168 -10.01 -9.75 -13.27
N ASP A 169 -11.08 -10.49 -13.50
CA ASP A 169 -11.79 -10.57 -14.79
C ASP A 169 -12.60 -9.30 -15.12
N ALA A 170 -12.91 -8.48 -14.10
CA ALA A 170 -13.65 -7.23 -14.23
C ALA A 170 -12.74 -5.99 -14.41
N VAL A 171 -11.41 -6.12 -14.29
CA VAL A 171 -10.48 -4.97 -14.36
C VAL A 171 -10.67 -4.14 -15.63
N GLY A 172 -10.78 -4.81 -16.79
CA GLY A 172 -10.91 -4.13 -18.08
C GLY A 172 -12.23 -3.39 -18.32
N SER A 173 -13.20 -3.52 -17.41
CA SER A 173 -14.52 -2.88 -17.54
C SER A 173 -14.93 -2.01 -16.36
N THR A 174 -14.39 -2.24 -15.17
CA THR A 174 -14.85 -1.56 -13.94
C THR A 174 -13.77 -0.79 -13.20
N ALA A 175 -12.49 -1.01 -13.46
CA ALA A 175 -11.42 -0.37 -12.69
C ALA A 175 -11.43 1.16 -12.83
N GLY A 176 -11.67 1.69 -14.04
CA GLY A 176 -11.75 3.14 -14.27
C GLY A 176 -12.88 3.80 -13.46
N GLN A 177 -14.06 3.18 -13.43
CA GLN A 177 -15.18 3.69 -12.63
C GLN A 177 -14.89 3.56 -11.12
N ALA A 178 -14.28 2.45 -10.69
CA ALA A 178 -13.91 2.29 -9.28
C ALA A 178 -12.92 3.37 -8.80
N VAL A 179 -11.93 3.73 -9.63
CA VAL A 179 -11.01 4.85 -9.35
C VAL A 179 -11.78 6.16 -9.25
N ALA A 180 -12.67 6.45 -10.20
CA ALA A 180 -13.46 7.68 -10.19
C ALA A 180 -14.33 7.80 -8.93
N ASP A 181 -15.00 6.71 -8.54
CA ASP A 181 -15.84 6.67 -7.34
C ASP A 181 -15.01 6.90 -6.05
N LEU A 182 -13.83 6.27 -5.95
CA LEU A 182 -12.93 6.42 -4.80
C LEU A 182 -12.42 7.85 -4.67
N LEU A 183 -12.02 8.48 -5.76
CA LEU A 183 -11.59 9.87 -5.78
C LEU A 183 -12.74 10.84 -5.46
N ALA A 184 -13.94 10.55 -5.92
CA ALA A 184 -15.12 11.36 -5.62
C ALA A 184 -15.50 11.34 -4.13
N ASP A 185 -15.24 10.22 -3.43
CA ASP A 185 -15.48 10.07 -1.98
C ASP A 185 -14.20 10.26 -1.14
N ALA A 186 -13.18 10.94 -1.65
CA ALA A 186 -11.90 11.09 -0.95
C ALA A 186 -12.06 11.66 0.46
N ALA A 187 -12.94 12.65 0.66
CA ALA A 187 -13.22 13.24 1.99
C ALA A 187 -13.84 12.21 2.95
N GLY A 188 -14.76 11.37 2.46
CA GLY A 188 -15.37 10.30 3.25
C GLY A 188 -14.34 9.25 3.68
N TYR A 189 -13.42 8.88 2.78
CA TYR A 189 -12.30 8.00 3.12
C TYR A 189 -11.35 8.63 4.12
N GLN A 190 -11.03 9.91 3.96
CA GLN A 190 -10.16 10.63 4.90
C GLN A 190 -10.71 10.56 6.33
N GLU A 191 -12.00 10.78 6.52
CA GLU A 191 -12.65 10.69 7.83
C GLU A 191 -12.63 9.25 8.38
N ARG A 192 -13.04 8.27 7.56
CA ARG A 192 -13.14 6.86 7.98
C ARG A 192 -11.78 6.28 8.32
N ILE A 193 -10.79 6.44 7.43
CA ILE A 193 -9.44 5.91 7.63
C ILE A 193 -8.76 6.63 8.81
N GLY A 194 -8.98 7.94 8.96
CA GLY A 194 -8.47 8.70 10.07
C GLY A 194 -8.94 8.16 11.44
N LYS A 195 -10.20 7.76 11.55
CA LYS A 195 -10.74 7.08 12.76
C LYS A 195 -10.16 5.68 12.93
N LEU A 196 -10.12 4.91 11.84
CA LEU A 196 -9.66 3.52 11.83
C LEU A 196 -8.22 3.36 12.32
N VAL A 197 -7.33 4.33 12.07
CA VAL A 197 -5.96 4.34 12.59
C VAL A 197 -5.94 4.23 14.10
N TYR A 198 -6.76 5.02 14.80
CA TYR A 198 -6.80 5.01 16.27
C TYR A 198 -7.53 3.78 16.83
N GLU A 199 -8.45 3.20 16.08
CA GLU A 199 -9.14 1.96 16.47
C GLU A 199 -8.22 0.73 16.37
N LEU A 200 -7.38 0.67 15.34
CA LEU A 200 -6.52 -0.49 15.07
C LEU A 200 -5.14 -0.39 15.70
N MET A 201 -4.66 0.81 15.99
CA MET A 201 -3.31 1.03 16.49
C MET A 201 -3.35 1.59 17.92
N PRO A 202 -3.34 0.70 18.94
CA PRO A 202 -3.29 1.15 20.32
C PRO A 202 -2.06 2.03 20.55
N ASN A 203 -2.19 3.04 21.39
CA ASN A 203 -1.11 3.98 21.73
C ASN A 203 -0.51 4.75 20.53
N PHE A 204 -1.30 4.96 19.48
CA PHE A 204 -0.85 5.69 18.30
C PHE A 204 -0.25 7.06 18.68
N GLY A 205 0.95 7.35 18.15
CA GLY A 205 1.75 8.52 18.50
C GLY A 205 2.70 8.31 19.69
N HIS A 206 2.60 7.19 20.42
CA HIS A 206 3.39 6.89 21.62
C HIS A 206 4.03 5.49 21.60
N SER A 207 4.00 4.77 20.48
CA SER A 207 4.45 3.37 20.40
C SER A 207 5.91 3.19 20.82
N GLY A 208 6.79 4.10 20.40
CA GLY A 208 8.21 4.09 20.75
C GLY A 208 8.45 4.34 22.25
N GLU A 209 7.70 5.25 22.85
CA GLU A 209 7.79 5.56 24.29
C GLU A 209 7.35 4.36 25.13
N ILE A 210 6.20 3.78 24.80
CA ILE A 210 5.62 2.67 25.55
C ILE A 210 6.47 1.40 25.39
N GLY A 211 6.89 1.08 24.18
CA GLY A 211 7.78 -0.04 23.90
C GLY A 211 9.14 0.11 24.60
N GLY A 212 9.72 1.30 24.56
CA GLY A 212 10.99 1.61 25.21
C GLY A 212 10.90 1.48 26.75
N LYS A 213 9.86 2.03 27.38
CA LYS A 213 9.62 1.89 28.82
C LYS A 213 9.48 0.42 29.24
N TYR A 214 8.73 -0.37 28.47
CA TYR A 214 8.58 -1.78 28.72
C TYR A 214 9.90 -2.55 28.64
N LEU A 215 10.72 -2.30 27.62
CA LEU A 215 12.02 -2.94 27.47
C LEU A 215 12.98 -2.58 28.63
N LEU A 216 13.03 -1.31 29.04
CA LEU A 216 13.85 -0.87 30.15
C LEU A 216 13.42 -1.52 31.48
N HIS A 217 12.12 -1.56 31.74
CA HIS A 217 11.58 -2.23 32.94
C HIS A 217 11.91 -3.72 32.95
N SER A 218 11.67 -4.41 31.85
CA SER A 218 11.98 -5.84 31.74
C SER A 218 13.47 -6.14 31.89
N LEU A 219 14.35 -5.25 31.45
CA LEU A 219 15.78 -5.38 31.64
C LEU A 219 16.15 -5.21 33.13
N GLN A 220 15.59 -4.20 33.80
CA GLN A 220 15.82 -3.97 35.22
C GLN A 220 15.39 -5.17 36.10
N GLU A 221 14.20 -5.71 35.83
CA GLU A 221 13.72 -6.94 36.50
C GLU A 221 14.70 -8.11 36.32
N LYS A 222 15.19 -8.33 35.09
CA LYS A 222 16.17 -9.40 34.83
C LYS A 222 17.51 -9.22 35.52
N ILE A 223 17.95 -7.96 35.68
CA ILE A 223 19.21 -7.66 36.36
C ILE A 223 19.06 -7.92 37.88
N GLN A 224 17.91 -7.52 38.45
CA GLN A 224 17.62 -7.76 39.86
C GLN A 224 17.56 -9.26 40.16
N ASN A 225 16.79 -10.02 39.39
CA ASN A 225 16.63 -11.48 39.56
C ASN A 225 17.90 -12.31 39.30
N ARG A 226 19.00 -11.70 38.80
CA ARG A 226 20.31 -12.36 38.69
C ARG A 226 21.24 -12.08 39.86
N LYS A 227 20.87 -11.16 40.73
CA LYS A 227 21.66 -10.81 41.92
C LYS A 227 21.21 -11.56 43.17
N ASP A 228 20.00 -12.13 43.12
CA ASP A 228 19.43 -13.06 44.09
C ASP A 228 19.74 -14.53 43.65
#